data_f44f5ae0ab4591cc7ee7f35217c583af
#
_entry.id   f44f5ae0ab4591cc7ee7f35217c583af
#
_cell.length_a   1.000
_cell.length_b   1.000
_cell.length_c   1.000
_cell.angle_alpha   90.00
_cell.angle_beta   90.00
_cell.angle_gamma   90.00
#
_symmetry.space_group_name_H-M   'P 1'
#
loop_
_entity.id
_entity.type
_entity.pdbx_description
1 polymer ?
#
loop_
_entity_poly.entity_id
_entity_poly.type
_entity_poly.pdbx_seq_one_letter_code
_entity_poly.pdbx_strand_id
1 'polypeptide(L)'
;MISRPVPPKLLDAGISIGHDFEPGDLGRLIEIHGIQNFHDYGFSPIHEAYCAQIACDFRLNPNPGRSKAWLAKKDGVVVGSVFICELPDDVAQLRLLFADRSVRGSGLGRWLTEDSVRYCRGAGFKKVFLWTVDGLERAIAIYRSLGFEQTGEKTQLVWGRESRELRFDLILNQ
;
A
#
# COMPACT_ATOMS: atom_id res chain seq x y z
N MET A 1 2.20 20.04 -5.66
CA MET A 1 3.35 19.28 -5.10
C MET A 1 3.89 18.38 -6.23
N ILE A 2 5.18 18.51 -6.58
CA ILE A 2 5.81 17.76 -7.68
C ILE A 2 5.99 16.30 -7.18
N SER A 3 5.40 15.32 -7.88
CA SER A 3 5.64 13.91 -7.58
C SER A 3 7.11 13.57 -7.83
N ARG A 4 7.65 12.63 -7.06
CA ARG A 4 9.01 12.15 -7.27
C ARG A 4 9.12 11.53 -8.68
N PRO A 5 10.17 11.82 -9.44
CA PRO A 5 10.35 11.14 -10.72
C PRO A 5 10.45 9.63 -10.53
N VAL A 6 9.79 8.91 -11.42
CA VAL A 6 9.88 7.44 -11.44
C VAL A 6 11.32 7.07 -11.80
N PRO A 7 11.99 6.19 -11.02
CA PRO A 7 13.36 5.80 -11.30
C PRO A 7 13.53 5.17 -12.69
N PRO A 8 14.66 5.41 -13.39
CA PRO A 8 14.94 4.81 -14.70
C PRO A 8 14.73 3.30 -14.69
N LYS A 9 15.18 2.60 -13.67
CA LYS A 9 15.00 1.13 -13.53
C LYS A 9 13.53 0.69 -13.61
N LEU A 10 12.59 1.47 -13.10
CA LEU A 10 11.16 1.15 -13.21
C LEU A 10 10.64 1.48 -14.61
N LEU A 11 11.06 2.60 -15.19
CA LEU A 11 10.71 2.98 -16.56
C LEU A 11 11.23 1.96 -17.57
N ASP A 12 12.47 1.53 -17.44
CA ASP A 12 13.12 0.50 -18.29
C ASP A 12 12.41 -0.87 -18.16
N ALA A 13 11.79 -1.13 -17.00
CA ALA A 13 10.95 -2.31 -16.78
C ALA A 13 9.53 -2.15 -17.37
N GLY A 14 9.23 -1.04 -18.05
CA GLY A 14 7.93 -0.74 -18.63
C GLY A 14 6.86 -0.35 -17.59
N ILE A 15 7.27 0.12 -16.40
CA ILE A 15 6.35 0.46 -15.32
C ILE A 15 6.03 1.96 -15.36
N SER A 16 4.77 2.29 -15.51
CA SER A 16 4.21 3.63 -15.32
C SER A 16 3.50 3.74 -13.97
N ILE A 17 3.45 4.96 -13.41
CA ILE A 17 2.76 5.24 -12.15
C ILE A 17 1.69 6.30 -12.40
N GLY A 18 0.47 6.00 -12.00
CA GLY A 18 -0.69 6.90 -12.07
C GLY A 18 -1.44 6.98 -10.74
N HIS A 19 -2.43 7.86 -10.70
CA HIS A 19 -3.28 8.08 -9.53
C HIS A 19 -4.77 7.85 -9.85
N ASP A 20 -5.11 7.82 -11.12
CA ASP A 20 -6.47 7.64 -11.61
C ASP A 20 -6.72 6.17 -11.93
N PHE A 21 -7.96 5.76 -11.66
CA PHE A 21 -8.42 4.41 -11.95
C PHE A 21 -9.14 4.38 -13.30
N GLU A 22 -8.77 3.42 -14.13
CA GLU A 22 -9.48 3.05 -15.34
C GLU A 22 -10.39 1.83 -15.09
N PRO A 23 -11.39 1.58 -15.94
CA PRO A 23 -12.18 0.37 -15.87
C PRO A 23 -11.31 -0.89 -15.87
N GLY A 24 -11.52 -1.76 -14.87
CA GLY A 24 -10.74 -2.98 -14.68
C GLY A 24 -9.63 -2.88 -13.63
N ASP A 25 -9.08 -1.68 -13.37
CA ASP A 25 -7.98 -1.51 -12.40
C ASP A 25 -8.33 -1.98 -10.99
N LEU A 26 -9.53 -1.63 -10.53
CA LEU A 26 -10.00 -2.02 -9.20
C LEU A 26 -10.11 -3.53 -9.07
N GLY A 27 -10.74 -4.18 -10.05
CA GLY A 27 -10.87 -5.64 -10.08
C GLY A 27 -9.50 -6.33 -10.09
N ARG A 28 -8.58 -5.84 -10.94
CA ARG A 28 -7.22 -6.40 -11.02
C ARG A 28 -6.44 -6.22 -9.71
N LEU A 29 -6.56 -5.07 -9.05
CA LEU A 29 -5.93 -4.82 -7.76
C LEU A 29 -6.42 -5.83 -6.70
N ILE A 30 -7.73 -6.06 -6.63
CA ILE A 30 -8.34 -7.01 -5.68
C ILE A 30 -7.87 -8.43 -5.97
N GLU A 31 -7.96 -8.86 -7.23
CA GLU A 31 -7.51 -10.18 -7.69
C GLU A 31 -6.06 -10.48 -7.30
N ILE A 32 -5.16 -9.54 -7.56
CA ILE A 32 -3.74 -9.72 -7.23
C ILE A 32 -3.54 -9.88 -5.73
N HIS A 33 -4.18 -9.05 -4.91
CA HIS A 33 -4.09 -9.17 -3.45
C HIS A 33 -4.61 -10.53 -2.97
N GLY A 34 -5.74 -11.00 -3.50
CA GLY A 34 -6.31 -12.30 -3.17
C GLY A 34 -5.37 -13.44 -3.53
N ILE A 35 -5.05 -13.58 -4.81
CA ILE A 35 -4.28 -14.70 -5.35
C ILE A 35 -2.87 -14.75 -4.74
N GLN A 36 -2.12 -13.64 -4.74
CA GLN A 36 -0.74 -13.69 -4.28
C GLN A 36 -0.60 -13.86 -2.78
N ASN A 37 -1.45 -13.23 -1.99
CA ASN A 37 -1.38 -13.40 -0.54
C ASN A 37 -1.85 -14.79 -0.10
N PHE A 38 -2.75 -15.41 -0.84
CA PHE A 38 -3.08 -16.83 -0.65
C PHE A 38 -1.85 -17.72 -0.88
N HIS A 39 -1.16 -17.54 -2.02
CA HIS A 39 0.00 -18.37 -2.35
C HIS A 39 1.24 -18.08 -1.51
N ASP A 40 1.48 -16.81 -1.16
CA ASP A 40 2.70 -16.42 -0.45
C ASP A 40 2.59 -16.61 1.06
N TYR A 41 1.38 -16.43 1.62
CA TYR A 41 1.18 -16.34 3.06
C TYR A 41 0.04 -17.22 3.59
N GLY A 42 -0.68 -17.94 2.72
CA GLY A 42 -1.78 -18.81 3.10
C GLY A 42 -3.02 -18.05 3.60
N PHE A 43 -3.21 -16.80 3.20
CA PHE A 43 -4.41 -16.05 3.57
C PHE A 43 -5.62 -16.60 2.84
N SER A 44 -6.73 -16.79 3.56
CA SER A 44 -7.97 -17.28 2.97
C SER A 44 -8.62 -16.24 2.03
N PRO A 45 -9.63 -16.62 1.23
CA PRO A 45 -10.36 -15.67 0.38
C PRO A 45 -11.03 -14.52 1.14
N ILE A 46 -11.16 -14.59 2.47
CA ILE A 46 -11.61 -13.46 3.31
C ILE A 46 -10.66 -12.25 3.18
N HIS A 47 -9.35 -12.48 2.95
CA HIS A 47 -8.39 -11.41 2.72
C HIS A 47 -8.69 -10.64 1.43
N GLU A 48 -9.10 -11.33 0.37
CA GLU A 48 -9.52 -10.68 -0.88
C GLU A 48 -10.73 -9.77 -0.65
N ALA A 49 -11.75 -10.25 0.07
CA ALA A 49 -12.92 -9.46 0.43
C ALA A 49 -12.54 -8.23 1.29
N TYR A 50 -11.59 -8.39 2.22
CA TYR A 50 -11.06 -7.28 3.02
C TYR A 50 -10.36 -6.22 2.14
N CYS A 51 -9.52 -6.64 1.18
CA CYS A 51 -8.89 -5.73 0.23
C CYS A 51 -9.93 -5.03 -0.67
N ALA A 52 -10.95 -5.78 -1.11
CA ALA A 52 -12.05 -5.24 -1.90
C ALA A 52 -12.81 -4.15 -1.13
N GLN A 53 -13.13 -4.40 0.14
CA GLN A 53 -13.82 -3.42 0.99
C GLN A 53 -13.03 -2.11 1.06
N ILE A 54 -11.71 -2.18 1.35
CA ILE A 54 -10.86 -0.99 1.42
C ILE A 54 -10.84 -0.23 0.09
N ALA A 55 -10.68 -0.95 -1.01
CA ALA A 55 -10.57 -0.35 -2.33
C ALA A 55 -11.88 0.28 -2.79
N CYS A 56 -13.02 -0.37 -2.48
CA CYS A 56 -14.35 0.17 -2.76
C CYS A 56 -14.65 1.40 -1.90
N ASP A 57 -14.39 1.36 -0.59
CA ASP A 57 -14.59 2.49 0.31
C ASP A 57 -13.77 3.70 -0.14
N PHE A 58 -12.52 3.49 -0.54
CA PHE A 58 -11.67 4.54 -1.09
C PHE A 58 -12.27 5.16 -2.37
N ARG A 59 -12.75 4.33 -3.29
CA ARG A 59 -13.28 4.80 -4.60
C ARG A 59 -14.65 5.46 -4.51
N LEU A 60 -15.48 5.02 -3.60
CA LEU A 60 -16.84 5.52 -3.41
C LEU A 60 -16.92 6.70 -2.43
N ASN A 61 -15.79 7.07 -1.80
CA ASN A 61 -15.77 8.20 -0.87
C ASN A 61 -16.06 9.53 -1.60
N PRO A 62 -17.20 10.21 -1.32
CA PRO A 62 -17.53 11.47 -1.99
C PRO A 62 -16.64 12.64 -1.52
N ASN A 63 -15.95 12.48 -0.39
CA ASN A 63 -15.09 13.50 0.22
C ASN A 63 -13.70 12.91 0.48
N PRO A 64 -12.90 12.66 -0.56
CA PRO A 64 -11.62 11.96 -0.40
C PRO A 64 -10.58 12.76 0.40
N GLY A 65 -10.77 14.07 0.56
CA GLY A 65 -9.81 14.93 1.25
C GLY A 65 -8.40 14.83 0.64
N ARG A 66 -7.42 14.53 1.49
CA ARG A 66 -6.02 14.27 1.10
C ARG A 66 -5.74 12.78 0.85
N SER A 67 -6.77 11.93 0.76
CA SER A 67 -6.58 10.51 0.42
C SER A 67 -6.09 10.38 -1.01
N LYS A 68 -5.14 9.47 -1.26
CA LYS A 68 -4.51 9.31 -2.58
C LYS A 68 -4.09 7.87 -2.83
N ALA A 69 -4.28 7.39 -4.06
CA ALA A 69 -3.78 6.10 -4.51
C ALA A 69 -2.63 6.26 -5.50
N TRP A 70 -1.72 5.31 -5.48
CA TRP A 70 -0.72 5.09 -6.52
C TRP A 70 -1.00 3.75 -7.16
N LEU A 71 -1.09 3.73 -8.48
CA LEU A 71 -1.24 2.53 -9.29
C LEU A 71 -0.02 2.40 -10.19
N ALA A 72 0.74 1.34 -10.01
CA ALA A 72 1.81 0.97 -10.91
C ALA A 72 1.23 0.06 -11.98
N LYS A 73 1.40 0.43 -13.25
CA LYS A 73 0.92 -0.34 -14.40
C LYS A 73 2.09 -0.75 -15.27
N LYS A 74 2.01 -1.97 -15.81
CA LYS A 74 2.88 -2.48 -16.87
C LYS A 74 1.98 -2.96 -18.01
N ASP A 75 2.25 -2.47 -19.22
CA ASP A 75 1.42 -2.77 -20.39
C ASP A 75 -0.09 -2.48 -20.15
N GLY A 76 -0.39 -1.40 -19.42
CA GLY A 76 -1.76 -1.00 -19.05
C GLY A 76 -2.39 -1.80 -17.91
N VAL A 77 -1.73 -2.84 -17.39
CA VAL A 77 -2.25 -3.71 -16.34
C VAL A 77 -1.65 -3.33 -14.98
N VAL A 78 -2.48 -3.26 -13.94
CA VAL A 78 -2.01 -2.98 -12.56
C VAL A 78 -1.09 -4.10 -12.09
N VAL A 79 0.13 -3.71 -11.67
CA VAL A 79 1.16 -4.58 -11.12
C VAL A 79 1.67 -4.14 -9.74
N GLY A 80 1.10 -3.06 -9.20
CA GLY A 80 1.43 -2.61 -7.86
C GLY A 80 0.54 -1.46 -7.43
N SER A 81 0.44 -1.27 -6.11
CA SER A 81 -0.36 -0.19 -5.52
C SER A 81 0.15 0.22 -4.15
N VAL A 82 -0.23 1.41 -3.73
CA VAL A 82 -0.27 1.87 -2.34
C VAL A 82 -1.34 2.93 -2.21
N PHE A 83 -2.05 2.91 -1.08
CA PHE A 83 -3.09 3.89 -0.77
C PHE A 83 -2.71 4.66 0.48
N ILE A 84 -2.99 5.95 0.48
CA ILE A 84 -3.01 6.82 1.65
C ILE A 84 -4.47 7.18 1.90
N CYS A 85 -4.97 6.80 3.06
CA CYS A 85 -6.31 7.12 3.52
C CYS A 85 -6.21 8.17 4.62
N GLU A 86 -6.86 9.33 4.43
CA GLU A 86 -6.93 10.38 5.44
C GLU A 86 -7.85 9.96 6.58
N LEU A 87 -7.41 10.22 7.80
CA LEU A 87 -8.15 10.07 9.03
C LEU A 87 -8.16 11.40 9.79
N PRO A 88 -9.03 11.56 10.82
CA PRO A 88 -9.00 12.75 11.67
C PRO A 88 -7.62 13.07 12.26
N ASP A 89 -7.45 14.30 12.73
CA ASP A 89 -6.24 14.77 13.45
C ASP A 89 -4.95 14.78 12.61
N ASP A 90 -5.08 14.99 11.30
CA ASP A 90 -3.95 14.99 10.35
C ASP A 90 -3.18 13.65 10.33
N VAL A 91 -3.89 12.56 10.54
CA VAL A 91 -3.35 11.20 10.50
C VAL A 91 -3.62 10.57 9.14
N ALA A 92 -2.62 9.92 8.57
CA ALA A 92 -2.76 9.10 7.38
C ALA A 92 -2.61 7.61 7.71
N GLN A 93 -3.40 6.76 7.07
CA GLN A 93 -3.19 5.32 7.08
C GLN A 93 -2.68 4.85 5.72
N LEU A 94 -1.52 4.20 5.70
CA LEU A 94 -0.99 3.52 4.52
C LEU A 94 -1.65 2.15 4.41
N ARG A 95 -2.24 1.87 3.24
CA ARG A 95 -2.98 0.63 2.98
C ARG A 95 -2.66 0.08 1.59
N LEU A 96 -3.02 -1.17 1.35
CA LEU A 96 -2.95 -1.85 0.04
C LEU A 96 -1.59 -1.68 -0.66
N LEU A 97 -0.48 -1.72 0.10
CA LEU A 97 0.86 -1.79 -0.48
C LEU A 97 1.08 -3.17 -1.08
N PHE A 98 1.38 -3.17 -2.36
CA PHE A 98 1.53 -4.40 -3.12
C PHE A 98 2.50 -4.21 -4.31
N ALA A 99 3.24 -5.26 -4.65
CA ALA A 99 3.99 -5.39 -5.89
C ALA A 99 3.85 -6.82 -6.42
N ASP A 100 3.34 -6.94 -7.64
CA ASP A 100 3.17 -8.23 -8.33
C ASP A 100 4.50 -9.00 -8.41
N ARG A 101 4.41 -10.33 -8.40
CA ARG A 101 5.59 -11.22 -8.52
C ARG A 101 6.42 -10.90 -9.75
N SER A 102 5.78 -10.54 -10.88
CA SER A 102 6.45 -10.23 -12.14
C SER A 102 7.36 -8.98 -12.06
N VAL A 103 7.15 -8.11 -11.08
CA VAL A 103 7.93 -6.87 -10.89
C VAL A 103 8.70 -6.86 -9.58
N ARG A 104 8.76 -7.97 -8.85
CA ARG A 104 9.57 -8.07 -7.62
C ARG A 104 11.06 -7.88 -7.92
N GLY A 105 11.78 -7.30 -6.96
CA GLY A 105 13.20 -7.00 -7.14
C GLY A 105 13.49 -5.73 -7.96
N SER A 106 12.47 -5.13 -8.61
CA SER A 106 12.62 -3.86 -9.32
C SER A 106 12.83 -2.64 -8.41
N GLY A 107 12.44 -2.76 -7.14
CA GLY A 107 12.39 -1.65 -6.18
C GLY A 107 11.02 -0.96 -6.10
N LEU A 108 10.01 -1.44 -6.84
CA LEU A 108 8.68 -0.83 -6.92
C LEU A 108 8.04 -0.61 -5.53
N GLY A 109 7.98 -1.64 -4.69
CA GLY A 109 7.36 -1.52 -3.37
C GLY A 109 8.02 -0.47 -2.49
N ARG A 110 9.36 -0.39 -2.51
CA ARG A 110 10.11 0.67 -1.81
C ARG A 110 9.76 2.04 -2.37
N TRP A 111 9.79 2.21 -3.67
CA TRP A 111 9.50 3.49 -4.31
C TRP A 111 8.07 3.98 -3.99
N LEU A 112 7.08 3.09 -4.09
CA LEU A 112 5.69 3.40 -3.75
C LEU A 112 5.56 3.87 -2.30
N THR A 113 6.21 3.18 -1.36
CA THR A 113 6.18 3.57 0.06
C THR A 113 6.88 4.91 0.28
N GLU A 114 8.05 5.12 -0.31
CA GLU A 114 8.81 6.38 -0.20
C GLU A 114 8.04 7.57 -0.75
N ASP A 115 7.42 7.43 -1.94
CA ASP A 115 6.68 8.53 -2.57
C ASP A 115 5.38 8.84 -1.83
N SER A 116 4.68 7.82 -1.34
CA SER A 116 3.47 8.02 -0.53
C SER A 116 3.77 8.69 0.81
N VAL A 117 4.86 8.34 1.49
CA VAL A 117 5.31 9.03 2.71
C VAL A 117 5.73 10.48 2.42
N ARG A 118 6.45 10.70 1.32
CA ARG A 118 6.81 12.07 0.89
C ARG A 118 5.56 12.90 0.62
N TYR A 119 4.56 12.32 -0.04
CA TYR A 119 3.28 12.97 -0.24
C TYR A 119 2.65 13.36 1.08
N CYS A 120 2.61 12.46 2.07
CA CYS A 120 2.03 12.76 3.38
C CYS A 120 2.70 13.94 4.07
N ARG A 121 4.05 14.03 4.01
CA ARG A 121 4.78 15.20 4.53
C ARG A 121 4.34 16.50 3.85
N GLY A 122 4.33 16.52 2.53
CA GLY A 122 3.96 17.73 1.78
C GLY A 122 2.46 18.06 1.84
N ALA A 123 1.59 17.10 2.13
CA ALA A 123 0.16 17.31 2.34
C ALA A 123 -0.19 17.76 3.78
N GLY A 124 0.82 17.89 4.67
CA GLY A 124 0.61 18.38 6.03
C GLY A 124 0.06 17.35 7.00
N PHE A 125 0.20 16.06 6.71
CA PHE A 125 -0.07 15.03 7.72
C PHE A 125 0.99 15.08 8.82
N LYS A 126 0.57 14.86 10.07
CA LYS A 126 1.45 14.80 11.24
C LYS A 126 2.01 13.41 11.47
N LYS A 127 1.26 12.40 11.05
CA LYS A 127 1.58 10.99 11.27
C LYS A 127 1.06 10.12 10.14
N VAL A 128 1.85 9.10 9.80
CA VAL A 128 1.42 7.95 8.98
C VAL A 128 1.50 6.70 9.83
N PHE A 129 0.50 5.85 9.78
CA PHE A 129 0.59 4.53 10.36
C PHE A 129 0.13 3.45 9.39
N LEU A 130 0.49 2.22 9.69
CA LEU A 130 0.04 1.03 8.97
C LEU A 130 -0.13 -0.14 9.93
N TRP A 131 -0.93 -1.11 9.49
CA TRP A 131 -0.97 -2.44 10.06
C TRP A 131 -0.43 -3.43 9.04
N THR A 132 0.34 -4.39 9.50
CA THR A 132 0.86 -5.50 8.72
C THR A 132 0.80 -6.78 9.56
N VAL A 133 1.15 -7.92 9.01
CA VAL A 133 1.27 -9.16 9.79
C VAL A 133 2.73 -9.61 9.82
N ASP A 134 3.09 -10.35 10.86
CA ASP A 134 4.39 -11.01 10.90
C ASP A 134 4.53 -11.99 9.71
N GLY A 135 5.76 -12.22 9.28
CA GLY A 135 6.07 -12.99 8.06
C GLY A 135 6.12 -12.17 6.77
N LEU A 136 5.70 -10.89 6.80
CA LEU A 136 5.85 -9.95 5.67
C LEU A 136 7.20 -9.21 5.73
N GLU A 137 8.30 -9.94 5.92
CA GLU A 137 9.62 -9.41 6.26
C GLU A 137 10.13 -8.34 5.28
N ARG A 138 9.85 -8.51 3.97
CA ARG A 138 10.27 -7.53 2.96
C ARG A 138 9.57 -6.19 3.12
N ALA A 139 8.28 -6.20 3.42
CA ALA A 139 7.51 -4.98 3.65
C ALA A 139 7.95 -4.31 4.96
N ILE A 140 8.11 -5.11 6.03
CA ILE A 140 8.59 -4.64 7.34
C ILE A 140 9.97 -3.99 7.22
N ALA A 141 10.89 -4.58 6.45
CA ALA A 141 12.21 -4.01 6.21
C ALA A 141 12.14 -2.64 5.49
N ILE A 142 11.21 -2.48 4.53
CA ILE A 142 10.96 -1.18 3.88
C ILE A 142 10.47 -0.18 4.91
N TYR A 143 9.46 -0.51 5.71
CA TYR A 143 8.91 0.41 6.72
C TYR A 143 9.98 0.87 7.71
N ARG A 144 10.73 -0.05 8.29
CA ARG A 144 11.83 0.27 9.23
C ARG A 144 12.90 1.17 8.58
N SER A 145 13.27 0.90 7.32
CA SER A 145 14.27 1.72 6.61
C SER A 145 13.81 3.15 6.34
N LEU A 146 12.49 3.41 6.40
CA LEU A 146 11.89 4.74 6.22
C LEU A 146 11.61 5.45 7.56
N GLY A 147 11.99 4.82 8.68
CA GLY A 147 11.84 5.39 10.01
C GLY A 147 10.49 5.06 10.69
N PHE A 148 9.73 4.11 10.16
CA PHE A 148 8.57 3.61 10.88
C PHE A 148 9.02 2.78 12.09
N GLU A 149 8.41 3.04 13.24
CA GLU A 149 8.64 2.32 14.50
C GLU A 149 7.45 1.43 14.81
N GLN A 150 7.69 0.24 15.34
CA GLN A 150 6.63 -0.63 15.80
C GLN A 150 6.06 -0.09 17.11
N THR A 151 4.79 0.27 17.10
CA THR A 151 4.09 0.92 18.23
C THR A 151 3.00 0.06 18.84
N GLY A 152 2.70 -1.08 18.24
CA GLY A 152 1.69 -1.99 18.78
C GLY A 152 1.71 -3.34 18.08
N GLU A 153 1.09 -4.30 18.76
CA GLU A 153 0.83 -5.63 18.21
C GLU A 153 -0.43 -6.22 18.82
N LYS A 154 -1.06 -7.13 18.11
CA LYS A 154 -2.17 -7.95 18.58
C LYS A 154 -2.17 -9.29 17.86
N THR A 155 -2.53 -10.35 18.59
CA THR A 155 -2.71 -11.67 18.00
C THR A 155 -4.20 -11.95 17.89
N GLN A 156 -4.65 -12.29 16.71
CA GLN A 156 -6.05 -12.61 16.48
C GLN A 156 -6.22 -13.51 15.24
N LEU A 157 -7.39 -14.11 15.11
CA LEU A 157 -7.75 -14.85 13.92
C LEU A 157 -8.09 -13.86 12.81
N VAL A 158 -7.20 -13.72 11.82
CA VAL A 158 -7.44 -12.90 10.63
C VAL A 158 -7.21 -13.72 9.38
N TRP A 159 -8.06 -13.52 8.40
CA TRP A 159 -7.97 -14.13 7.07
C TRP A 159 -7.79 -15.65 7.11
N GLY A 160 -8.51 -16.33 8.07
CA GLY A 160 -8.54 -17.78 8.20
C GLY A 160 -7.35 -18.41 8.93
N ARG A 161 -6.46 -17.61 9.51
CA ARG A 161 -5.34 -18.09 10.35
C ARG A 161 -5.12 -17.19 11.56
N GLU A 162 -4.58 -17.76 12.63
CA GLU A 162 -4.06 -16.96 13.72
C GLU A 162 -2.81 -16.22 13.23
N SER A 163 -2.81 -14.91 13.39
CA SER A 163 -1.73 -14.04 12.93
C SER A 163 -1.43 -12.96 13.97
N ARG A 164 -0.16 -12.63 14.10
CA ARG A 164 0.29 -11.47 14.88
C ARG A 164 0.30 -10.27 13.94
N GLU A 165 -0.63 -9.35 14.17
CA GLU A 165 -0.66 -8.07 13.47
C GLU A 165 0.25 -7.09 14.19
N LEU A 166 1.06 -6.38 13.41
CA LEU A 166 2.04 -5.40 13.88
C LEU A 166 1.61 -4.01 13.40
N ARG A 167 1.58 -3.06 14.31
CA ARG A 167 1.37 -1.65 13.98
C ARG A 167 2.70 -0.94 13.86
N PHE A 168 2.85 -0.16 12.82
CA PHE A 168 3.98 0.73 12.61
C PHE A 168 3.50 2.17 12.45
N ASP A 169 4.12 3.11 13.15
CA ASP A 169 3.84 4.53 13.06
C ASP A 169 5.10 5.29 12.61
N LEU A 170 4.90 6.34 11.84
CA LEU A 170 5.93 7.30 11.43
C LEU A 170 5.44 8.70 11.76
N ILE A 171 6.13 9.40 12.64
CA ILE A 171 5.88 10.81 12.92
C ILE A 171 6.52 11.65 11.80
N LEU A 172 5.72 12.52 11.23
CA LEU A 172 6.14 13.41 10.16
C LEU A 172 6.45 14.78 10.79
N ASN A 173 7.72 15.03 11.10
CA ASN A 173 8.13 16.37 11.51
C ASN A 173 7.92 17.34 10.34
N GLN A 174 7.30 18.45 10.62
CA GLN A 174 7.12 19.57 9.67
C GLN A 174 8.45 20.29 9.47
#